data_dc61a5a876fb3de0559a33a5957d566e
#
_entry.id   dc61a5a876fb3de0559a33a5957d566e
#
_cell.length_a   1.000
_cell.length_b   1.000
_cell.length_c   1.000
_cell.angle_alpha   90.00
_cell.angle_beta   90.00
_cell.angle_gamma   90.00
#
_symmetry.space_group_name_H-M   'P 1'
#
loop_
_entity.id
_entity.type
_entity.pdbx_description
1 polymer ?
#
loop_
_entity_poly.entity_id
_entity_poly.type
_entity_poly.pdbx_seq_one_letter_code
_entity_poly.pdbx_strand_id
1 'polypeptide(L)'
;RPGAHQIAVIDAEPGTDLQIQAEDGTIAAEGTTDEQGSFLARGLEVGLYKVVNADLSAASAEVVVYDATFIPDQSFYSDQKLPAPGFGYLTARDGTTLSINVLLPGKVEDGPYPTVVEYSGYAPSNPNDTTFGQLFTTLGYAYVAVNMRGTGCSGGSFRYFEESQSLDGYDAVEAIAAQPWVLDNEVGMVGISYPGISQLFVAATQPPNLAAITPLSVIDDSARSTLRPGGILNTGFAVRWTKERMDSAAVYGQAWSKEMADSGDTICADNQKLRLQNPDLIKEINDNVFYAPEVGDSINPSMFVDKINVPVFLAGAWQDEQTGGHFPAFINKFTGTPHMYTTLVNGLHTESLGPAVFPRYAEFLSLYVAKKTPDLTAASIIATVLTPGIFGVVTPIVQENRFAGMTFEEALEIFESEPSVRILFEE
;
A
#
# COMPACT_ATOMS: atom_id res chain seq x y z
N ARG A 1 -6.81 21.67 5.04
CA ARG A 1 -7.25 20.63 4.09
C ARG A 1 -8.18 19.67 4.83
N PRO A 2 -9.41 19.46 4.35
CA PRO A 2 -10.29 18.42 4.86
C PRO A 2 -9.87 17.06 4.31
N GLY A 3 -10.17 16.00 5.04
CA GLY A 3 -9.95 14.62 4.66
C GLY A 3 -11.02 13.70 5.23
N ALA A 4 -10.86 12.39 5.07
CA ALA A 4 -11.72 11.41 5.71
C ALA A 4 -11.48 11.46 7.23
N HIS A 5 -12.53 11.88 7.97
CA HIS A 5 -12.52 12.01 9.43
C HIS A 5 -11.37 12.86 10.00
N GLN A 6 -10.81 13.81 9.20
CA GLN A 6 -9.68 14.63 9.63
C GLN A 6 -9.64 16.01 8.99
N ILE A 7 -8.96 16.94 9.67
CA ILE A 7 -8.58 18.26 9.13
C ILE A 7 -7.09 18.49 9.40
N ALA A 8 -6.34 18.76 8.33
CA ALA A 8 -4.95 19.18 8.41
C ALA A 8 -4.82 20.69 8.22
N VAL A 9 -4.18 21.37 9.15
CA VAL A 9 -3.72 22.75 9.04
C VAL A 9 -2.23 22.72 8.72
N ILE A 10 -1.80 23.54 7.76
CA ILE A 10 -0.40 23.70 7.35
C ILE A 10 -0.15 25.18 7.10
N ASP A 11 1.10 25.59 7.17
CA ASP A 11 1.55 26.98 6.91
C ASP A 11 0.93 28.02 7.85
N ALA A 12 0.50 27.62 9.04
CA ALA A 12 0.14 28.56 10.09
C ALA A 12 1.41 29.04 10.85
N GLU A 13 1.27 30.12 11.62
CA GLU A 13 2.36 30.52 12.52
C GLU A 13 2.60 29.42 13.58
N PRO A 14 3.86 28.98 13.79
CA PRO A 14 4.17 28.02 14.85
C PRO A 14 3.73 28.52 16.24
N GLY A 15 3.18 27.59 17.04
CA GLY A 15 2.70 27.92 18.39
C GLY A 15 1.33 28.63 18.41
N THR A 16 0.59 28.64 17.30
CA THR A 16 -0.76 29.19 17.24
C THR A 16 -1.77 28.22 17.83
N ASP A 17 -2.55 28.66 18.80
CA ASP A 17 -3.65 27.90 19.36
C ASP A 17 -4.85 27.95 18.39
N LEU A 18 -5.36 26.77 18.02
CA LEU A 18 -6.43 26.59 17.05
C LEU A 18 -7.59 25.82 17.66
N GLN A 19 -8.80 26.13 17.17
CA GLN A 19 -10.01 25.34 17.39
C GLN A 19 -10.62 24.94 16.04
N ILE A 20 -11.10 23.72 15.99
CA ILE A 20 -11.94 23.23 14.88
C ILE A 20 -13.37 23.24 15.37
N GLN A 21 -14.17 24.13 14.77
CA GLN A 21 -15.55 24.35 15.16
C GLN A 21 -16.51 23.75 14.13
N ALA A 22 -17.46 22.96 14.59
CA ALA A 22 -18.59 22.49 13.79
C ALA A 22 -19.53 23.63 13.42
N GLU A 23 -20.47 23.39 12.50
CA GLU A 23 -21.45 24.38 12.01
C GLU A 23 -22.26 25.05 13.12
N ASP A 24 -22.60 24.32 14.18
CA ASP A 24 -23.35 24.81 15.35
C ASP A 24 -22.46 25.60 16.34
N GLY A 25 -21.18 25.76 16.05
CA GLY A 25 -20.20 26.43 16.89
C GLY A 25 -19.59 25.55 17.99
N THR A 26 -19.91 24.27 18.05
CA THR A 26 -19.30 23.31 18.98
C THR A 26 -17.82 23.09 18.60
N ILE A 27 -16.94 23.12 19.60
CA ILE A 27 -15.53 22.81 19.40
C ILE A 27 -15.37 21.28 19.29
N ALA A 28 -15.04 20.81 18.08
CA ALA A 28 -14.82 19.39 17.80
C ALA A 28 -13.38 18.94 18.10
N ALA A 29 -12.41 19.83 17.94
CA ALA A 29 -11.00 19.60 18.30
C ALA A 29 -10.31 20.93 18.59
N GLU A 30 -9.26 20.89 19.40
CA GLU A 30 -8.38 22.02 19.65
C GLU A 30 -6.93 21.56 19.78
N GLY A 31 -5.99 22.44 19.54
CA GLY A 31 -4.58 22.19 19.68
C GLY A 31 -3.72 23.34 19.20
N THR A 32 -2.41 23.18 19.38
CA THR A 32 -1.42 24.18 19.02
C THR A 32 -0.62 23.71 17.82
N THR A 33 -0.35 24.58 16.85
CA THR A 33 0.51 24.27 15.71
C THR A 33 1.94 23.97 16.15
N ASP A 34 2.55 22.97 15.53
CA ASP A 34 3.93 22.58 15.78
C ASP A 34 4.95 23.59 15.20
N GLU A 35 6.25 23.26 15.33
CA GLU A 35 7.36 24.10 14.85
C GLU A 35 7.35 24.29 13.31
N GLN A 36 6.62 23.47 12.56
CA GLN A 36 6.40 23.59 11.13
C GLN A 36 5.12 24.35 10.78
N GLY A 37 4.39 24.89 11.77
CA GLY A 37 3.10 25.54 11.59
C GLY A 37 1.99 24.58 11.20
N SER A 38 2.07 23.32 11.65
CA SER A 38 1.12 22.26 11.30
C SER A 38 0.34 21.80 12.52
N PHE A 39 -0.93 21.43 12.28
CA PHE A 39 -1.80 20.77 13.24
C PHE A 39 -2.71 19.78 12.50
N LEU A 40 -2.92 18.57 13.05
CA LEU A 40 -3.78 17.57 12.48
C LEU A 40 -4.79 17.06 13.51
N ALA A 41 -6.07 17.35 13.28
CA ALA A 41 -7.17 16.76 14.02
C ALA A 41 -7.66 15.49 13.31
N ARG A 42 -7.76 14.40 14.06
CA ARG A 42 -8.28 13.10 13.62
C ARG A 42 -9.57 12.75 14.35
N GLY A 43 -10.35 11.82 13.81
CA GLY A 43 -11.56 11.30 14.43
C GLY A 43 -12.73 12.30 14.43
N LEU A 44 -12.75 13.22 13.45
CA LEU A 44 -13.86 14.15 13.28
C LEU A 44 -15.06 13.44 12.64
N GLU A 45 -16.25 13.77 13.09
CA GLU A 45 -17.49 13.34 12.44
C GLU A 45 -17.62 13.98 11.04
N VAL A 46 -18.39 13.34 10.16
CA VAL A 46 -18.71 13.92 8.85
C VAL A 46 -19.52 15.20 9.04
N GLY A 47 -19.11 16.30 8.38
CA GLY A 47 -19.81 17.58 8.53
C GLY A 47 -19.03 18.79 8.05
N LEU A 48 -19.62 19.96 8.27
CA LEU A 48 -19.03 21.26 7.96
C LEU A 48 -18.27 21.80 9.18
N TYR A 49 -17.07 22.30 8.92
CA TYR A 49 -16.19 22.83 9.96
C TYR A 49 -15.50 24.12 9.53
N LYS A 50 -15.10 24.90 10.53
CA LYS A 50 -14.15 26.02 10.39
C LYS A 50 -12.97 25.81 11.33
N VAL A 51 -11.79 26.20 10.87
CA VAL A 51 -10.61 26.34 11.72
C VAL A 51 -10.51 27.79 12.13
N VAL A 52 -10.44 28.06 13.43
CA VAL A 52 -10.34 29.41 14.00
C VAL A 52 -9.15 29.49 14.95
N ASN A 53 -8.56 30.69 15.09
CA ASN A 53 -7.63 30.93 16.18
C ASN A 53 -8.39 30.93 17.51
N ALA A 54 -7.77 30.48 18.59
CA ALA A 54 -8.42 30.43 19.89
C ALA A 54 -8.94 31.79 20.40
N ASP A 55 -8.32 32.91 19.96
CA ASP A 55 -8.76 34.26 20.23
C ASP A 55 -9.83 34.81 19.24
N LEU A 56 -10.26 33.96 18.30
CA LEU A 56 -11.24 34.26 17.24
C LEU A 56 -10.85 35.42 16.30
N SER A 57 -9.57 35.78 16.26
CA SER A 57 -9.06 36.88 15.40
C SER A 57 -9.01 36.51 13.93
N ALA A 58 -8.96 35.21 13.59
CA ALA A 58 -8.96 34.68 12.23
C ALA A 58 -9.76 33.38 12.13
N ALA A 59 -10.33 33.17 10.94
CA ALA A 59 -11.07 31.93 10.63
C ALA A 59 -10.80 31.51 9.18
N SER A 60 -10.74 30.20 8.95
CA SER A 60 -10.74 29.64 7.58
C SER A 60 -12.08 29.80 6.90
N ALA A 61 -12.12 29.55 5.58
CA ALA A 61 -13.37 29.15 4.93
C ALA A 61 -13.92 27.85 5.55
N GLU A 62 -15.20 27.58 5.31
CA GLU A 62 -15.80 26.29 5.66
C GLU A 62 -15.16 25.16 4.86
N VAL A 63 -14.93 24.03 5.52
CA VAL A 63 -14.41 22.81 4.93
C VAL A 63 -15.31 21.63 5.26
N VAL A 64 -15.43 20.69 4.34
CA VAL A 64 -16.25 19.47 4.49
C VAL A 64 -15.35 18.32 4.91
N VAL A 65 -15.57 17.78 6.10
CA VAL A 65 -15.04 16.48 6.50
C VAL A 65 -15.96 15.40 5.96
N TYR A 66 -15.40 14.40 5.32
CA TYR A 66 -16.12 13.29 4.68
C TYR A 66 -15.67 11.95 5.26
N ASP A 67 -16.32 10.87 4.89
CA ASP A 67 -15.94 9.48 5.19
C ASP A 67 -15.45 8.75 3.94
N ALA A 68 -15.20 7.44 4.07
CA ALA A 68 -14.71 6.59 2.98
C ALA A 68 -15.70 6.47 1.79
N THR A 69 -16.95 6.89 1.93
CA THR A 69 -17.94 6.82 0.85
C THR A 69 -17.80 7.98 -0.15
N PHE A 70 -17.05 9.02 0.20
CA PHE A 70 -16.76 10.10 -0.74
C PHE A 70 -15.79 9.64 -1.82
N ILE A 71 -16.24 9.63 -3.06
CA ILE A 71 -15.46 9.28 -4.24
C ILE A 71 -15.42 10.51 -5.17
N PRO A 72 -14.24 11.03 -5.52
CA PRO A 72 -14.10 12.08 -6.52
C PRO A 72 -14.66 11.68 -7.89
N ASP A 73 -15.04 12.70 -8.69
CA ASP A 73 -15.38 12.47 -10.08
C ASP A 73 -14.21 11.85 -10.86
N GLN A 74 -14.50 11.04 -11.88
CA GLN A 74 -13.47 10.35 -12.68
C GLN A 74 -12.47 11.32 -13.31
N SER A 75 -12.87 12.55 -13.61
CA SER A 75 -11.98 13.61 -14.12
C SER A 75 -10.86 13.96 -13.14
N PHE A 76 -11.11 13.86 -11.82
CA PHE A 76 -10.07 14.08 -10.81
C PHE A 76 -8.86 13.17 -11.02
N TYR A 77 -9.08 11.93 -11.45
CA TYR A 77 -8.02 10.95 -11.73
C TYR A 77 -7.45 11.12 -13.15
N SER A 78 -8.30 11.23 -14.18
CA SER A 78 -7.88 11.25 -15.58
C SER A 78 -7.15 12.55 -15.98
N ASP A 79 -7.38 13.64 -15.26
CA ASP A 79 -6.69 14.91 -15.52
C ASP A 79 -5.27 14.95 -14.97
N GLN A 80 -4.91 14.02 -14.08
CA GLN A 80 -3.54 13.90 -13.55
C GLN A 80 -2.61 13.36 -14.63
N LYS A 81 -1.49 14.03 -14.84
CA LYS A 81 -0.44 13.61 -15.79
C LYS A 81 0.75 13.06 -15.01
N LEU A 82 0.83 11.75 -14.96
CA LEU A 82 1.91 11.07 -14.28
C LEU A 82 3.13 10.91 -15.20
N PRO A 83 4.37 10.94 -14.65
CA PRO A 83 5.55 10.66 -15.45
C PRO A 83 5.52 9.23 -15.99
N ALA A 84 6.11 9.02 -17.17
CA ALA A 84 6.26 7.69 -17.75
C ALA A 84 7.46 7.65 -18.73
N PRO A 85 8.63 7.11 -18.33
CA PRO A 85 9.03 6.72 -16.97
C PRO A 85 9.50 7.89 -16.12
N GLY A 86 9.72 7.64 -14.83
CA GLY A 86 10.44 8.52 -13.92
C GLY A 86 9.73 8.81 -12.61
N PHE A 87 10.37 9.64 -11.80
CA PHE A 87 9.87 10.10 -10.51
C PHE A 87 8.88 11.27 -10.67
N GLY A 88 7.87 11.32 -9.82
CA GLY A 88 6.90 12.41 -9.76
C GLY A 88 5.91 12.24 -8.63
N TYR A 89 4.74 12.85 -8.80
CA TYR A 89 3.69 12.87 -7.78
C TYR A 89 2.32 12.63 -8.39
N LEU A 90 1.46 11.96 -7.63
CA LEU A 90 0.01 11.97 -7.83
C LEU A 90 -0.67 12.69 -6.65
N THR A 91 -1.89 13.11 -6.83
CA THR A 91 -2.68 13.83 -5.82
C THR A 91 -3.83 12.95 -5.34
N ALA A 92 -3.93 12.73 -4.04
CA ALA A 92 -5.04 12.06 -3.39
C ALA A 92 -6.23 13.04 -3.21
N ARG A 93 -7.43 12.49 -2.96
CA ARG A 93 -8.70 13.24 -2.86
C ARG A 93 -8.72 14.38 -1.85
N ASP A 94 -7.88 14.34 -0.83
CA ASP A 94 -7.74 15.40 0.18
C ASP A 94 -6.66 16.43 -0.17
N GLY A 95 -6.09 16.35 -1.38
CA GLY A 95 -5.02 17.22 -1.85
C GLY A 95 -3.64 16.83 -1.34
N THR A 96 -3.48 15.69 -0.67
CA THR A 96 -2.16 15.16 -0.30
C THR A 96 -1.47 14.63 -1.56
N THR A 97 -0.22 15.03 -1.78
CA THR A 97 0.59 14.51 -2.89
C THR A 97 1.38 13.30 -2.45
N LEU A 98 1.32 12.23 -3.23
CA LEU A 98 2.06 10.99 -3.01
C LEU A 98 3.18 10.88 -4.03
N SER A 99 4.39 10.59 -3.57
CA SER A 99 5.53 10.38 -4.46
C SER A 99 5.44 9.03 -5.16
N ILE A 100 5.71 9.04 -6.46
CA ILE A 100 5.70 7.86 -7.32
C ILE A 100 6.99 7.74 -8.11
N ASN A 101 7.32 6.50 -8.51
CA ASN A 101 8.35 6.24 -9.50
C ASN A 101 7.84 5.21 -10.50
N VAL A 102 7.85 5.55 -11.79
CA VAL A 102 7.32 4.73 -12.87
C VAL A 102 8.46 4.10 -13.65
N LEU A 103 8.44 2.79 -13.81
CA LEU A 103 9.34 2.02 -14.66
C LEU A 103 8.52 1.36 -15.77
N LEU A 104 9.00 1.48 -17.01
CA LEU A 104 8.37 0.84 -18.18
C LEU A 104 9.24 -0.30 -18.69
N PRO A 105 8.66 -1.40 -19.23
CA PRO A 105 9.42 -2.49 -19.82
C PRO A 105 10.02 -2.13 -21.19
N GLY A 106 9.58 -1.03 -21.78
CA GLY A 106 10.02 -0.51 -23.08
C GLY A 106 9.78 0.99 -23.18
N LYS A 107 9.70 1.51 -24.39
CA LYS A 107 9.37 2.92 -24.61
C LYS A 107 7.88 3.15 -24.40
N VAL A 108 7.50 4.38 -24.03
CA VAL A 108 6.08 4.73 -23.80
C VAL A 108 5.22 4.51 -25.04
N GLU A 109 5.75 4.76 -26.22
CA GLU A 109 5.07 4.56 -27.51
C GLU A 109 4.86 3.08 -27.90
N ASP A 110 5.57 2.15 -27.26
CA ASP A 110 5.40 0.70 -27.47
C ASP A 110 4.27 0.11 -26.58
N GLY A 111 3.68 0.94 -25.69
CA GLY A 111 2.54 0.57 -24.85
C GLY A 111 1.19 0.56 -25.61
N PRO A 112 0.06 0.39 -24.90
CA PRO A 112 -0.06 0.32 -23.45
C PRO A 112 0.49 -0.99 -22.85
N TYR A 113 0.90 -0.92 -21.58
CA TYR A 113 1.50 -2.05 -20.86
C TYR A 113 0.59 -2.58 -19.76
N PRO A 114 0.53 -3.91 -19.51
CA PRO A 114 -0.01 -4.42 -18.26
C PRO A 114 0.77 -3.79 -17.12
N THR A 115 0.07 -3.31 -16.10
CA THR A 115 0.65 -2.45 -15.08
C THR A 115 0.43 -3.03 -13.68
N VAL A 116 1.48 -2.98 -12.86
CA VAL A 116 1.42 -3.36 -11.45
C VAL A 116 1.88 -2.22 -10.55
N VAL A 117 1.26 -2.12 -9.37
CA VAL A 117 1.48 -1.07 -8.39
C VAL A 117 2.02 -1.66 -7.09
N GLU A 118 3.13 -1.14 -6.61
CA GLU A 118 3.59 -1.33 -5.23
C GLU A 118 3.23 -0.09 -4.41
N TYR A 119 2.47 -0.28 -3.34
CA TYR A 119 2.04 0.78 -2.44
C TYR A 119 2.48 0.47 -1.02
N SER A 120 3.44 1.20 -0.47
CA SER A 120 3.96 0.91 0.87
C SER A 120 4.58 2.10 1.58
N GLY A 121 4.75 1.96 2.91
CA GLY A 121 5.47 2.92 3.75
C GLY A 121 6.98 2.67 3.81
N TYR A 122 7.51 1.70 3.05
CA TYR A 122 8.95 1.56 2.84
C TYR A 122 9.47 2.70 1.95
N ALA A 123 10.31 2.44 1.00
CA ALA A 123 10.82 3.47 0.08
C ALA A 123 10.61 3.07 -1.40
N PRO A 124 9.40 2.60 -1.80
CA PRO A 124 9.23 2.06 -3.14
C PRO A 124 9.46 3.10 -4.24
N SER A 125 9.08 4.36 -4.01
CA SER A 125 9.27 5.42 -5.01
C SER A 125 10.66 6.05 -5.00
N ASN A 126 11.61 5.55 -4.20
CA ASN A 126 12.99 6.03 -4.22
C ASN A 126 13.59 5.84 -5.63
N PRO A 127 13.92 6.92 -6.37
CA PRO A 127 14.41 6.79 -7.73
C PRO A 127 15.81 6.17 -7.81
N ASN A 128 16.54 6.10 -6.68
CA ASN A 128 17.87 5.51 -6.62
C ASN A 128 17.85 3.99 -6.37
N ASP A 129 16.68 3.39 -6.05
CA ASP A 129 16.52 1.94 -5.88
C ASP A 129 15.33 1.44 -6.68
N THR A 130 15.60 0.85 -7.81
CA THR A 130 14.59 0.30 -8.73
C THR A 130 14.63 -1.23 -8.79
N THR A 131 15.35 -1.88 -7.88
CA THR A 131 15.65 -3.32 -7.94
C THR A 131 14.38 -4.16 -8.01
N PHE A 132 13.41 -3.91 -7.13
CA PHE A 132 12.17 -4.67 -7.11
C PHE A 132 11.32 -4.43 -8.37
N GLY A 133 11.24 -3.18 -8.84
CA GLY A 133 10.52 -2.83 -10.06
C GLY A 133 11.12 -3.46 -11.33
N GLN A 134 12.45 -3.68 -11.36
CA GLN A 134 13.11 -4.34 -12.49
C GLN A 134 12.64 -5.80 -12.67
N LEU A 135 12.20 -6.48 -11.62
CA LEU A 135 11.60 -7.81 -11.75
C LEU A 135 10.36 -7.77 -12.64
N PHE A 136 9.48 -6.80 -12.40
CA PHE A 136 8.22 -6.66 -13.15
C PHE A 136 8.45 -6.15 -14.56
N THR A 137 9.36 -5.20 -14.77
CA THR A 137 9.69 -4.75 -16.13
C THR A 137 10.32 -5.86 -16.96
N THR A 138 11.08 -6.78 -16.36
CA THR A 138 11.59 -7.99 -17.03
C THR A 138 10.48 -8.95 -17.44
N LEU A 139 9.38 -9.01 -16.66
CA LEU A 139 8.17 -9.78 -17.01
C LEU A 139 7.29 -9.08 -18.06
N GLY A 140 7.65 -7.85 -18.45
CA GLY A 140 6.89 -7.07 -19.44
C GLY A 140 5.79 -6.19 -18.85
N TYR A 141 5.80 -5.93 -17.54
CA TYR A 141 4.86 -5.02 -16.89
C TYR A 141 5.46 -3.62 -16.73
N ALA A 142 4.62 -2.60 -16.87
CA ALA A 142 4.91 -1.33 -16.24
C ALA A 142 4.78 -1.49 -14.72
N TYR A 143 5.70 -0.89 -13.99
CA TYR A 143 5.73 -0.93 -12.53
C TYR A 143 5.64 0.48 -11.98
N VAL A 144 4.69 0.70 -11.09
CA VAL A 144 4.51 1.98 -10.41
C VAL A 144 4.69 1.81 -8.91
N ALA A 145 5.74 2.41 -8.41
CA ALA A 145 6.04 2.46 -6.99
C ALA A 145 5.42 3.70 -6.36
N VAL A 146 4.65 3.54 -5.28
CA VAL A 146 3.95 4.64 -4.60
C VAL A 146 4.29 4.63 -3.11
N ASN A 147 4.90 5.70 -2.61
CA ASN A 147 5.06 5.88 -1.17
C ASN A 147 3.75 6.29 -0.50
N MET A 148 3.38 5.60 0.57
CA MET A 148 2.24 5.97 1.41
C MET A 148 2.37 7.38 1.99
N ARG A 149 1.20 8.02 2.30
CA ARG A 149 1.22 9.29 3.04
C ARG A 149 2.07 9.18 4.30
N GLY A 150 2.76 10.25 4.60
CA GLY A 150 3.63 10.29 5.76
C GLY A 150 4.97 9.59 5.57
N THR A 151 5.38 9.16 4.35
CA THR A 151 6.67 8.48 4.10
C THR A 151 7.41 9.05 2.88
N GLY A 152 8.72 9.01 2.89
CA GLY A 152 9.55 9.50 1.80
C GLY A 152 9.24 10.93 1.38
N CYS A 153 8.99 11.16 0.10
CA CYS A 153 8.54 12.45 -0.44
C CYS A 153 7.01 12.61 -0.50
N SER A 154 6.22 11.64 0.00
CA SER A 154 4.77 11.76 0.09
C SER A 154 4.37 12.68 1.24
N GLY A 155 3.34 13.47 1.05
CA GLY A 155 2.79 14.37 2.07
C GLY A 155 1.99 13.67 3.15
N GLY A 156 1.45 14.46 4.06
CA GLY A 156 0.61 13.95 5.14
C GLY A 156 1.38 13.46 6.37
N SER A 157 0.63 12.97 7.34
CA SER A 157 1.13 12.35 8.57
C SER A 157 1.03 10.84 8.46
N PHE A 158 1.90 10.13 9.15
CA PHE A 158 1.98 8.67 9.11
C PHE A 158 1.32 8.05 10.35
N ARG A 159 0.38 7.14 10.10
CA ARG A 159 -0.08 6.14 11.04
C ARG A 159 -0.39 4.89 10.22
N TYR A 160 0.35 3.78 10.41
CA TYR A 160 0.18 2.60 9.56
C TYR A 160 -1.27 2.08 9.58
N PHE A 161 -1.75 1.71 8.39
CA PHE A 161 -3.07 1.12 8.17
C PHE A 161 -4.27 2.01 8.54
N GLU A 162 -4.08 3.33 8.70
CA GLU A 162 -5.22 4.23 8.90
C GLU A 162 -6.07 4.34 7.62
N GLU A 163 -7.34 4.69 7.77
CA GLU A 163 -8.31 4.78 6.67
C GLU A 163 -7.82 5.68 5.54
N SER A 164 -7.24 6.83 5.87
CA SER A 164 -6.67 7.74 4.87
C SER A 164 -5.61 7.09 3.98
N GLN A 165 -4.81 6.15 4.50
CA GLN A 165 -3.87 5.39 3.66
C GLN A 165 -4.58 4.43 2.70
N SER A 166 -5.68 3.81 3.13
CA SER A 166 -6.48 2.95 2.26
C SER A 166 -7.11 3.73 1.12
N LEU A 167 -7.62 4.93 1.41
CA LEU A 167 -8.21 5.84 0.42
C LEU A 167 -7.18 6.44 -0.54
N ASP A 168 -5.97 6.73 -0.06
CA ASP A 168 -4.83 7.11 -0.91
C ASP A 168 -4.47 6.00 -1.90
N GLY A 169 -4.49 4.75 -1.43
CA GLY A 169 -4.24 3.60 -2.29
C GLY A 169 -5.32 3.44 -3.37
N TYR A 170 -6.60 3.68 -3.01
CA TYR A 170 -7.69 3.78 -3.99
C TYR A 170 -7.38 4.85 -5.04
N ASP A 171 -7.06 6.07 -4.60
CA ASP A 171 -6.77 7.18 -5.50
C ASP A 171 -5.55 6.92 -6.38
N ALA A 172 -4.53 6.23 -5.84
CA ALA A 172 -3.36 5.84 -6.61
C ALA A 172 -3.72 4.82 -7.70
N VAL A 173 -4.52 3.81 -7.39
CA VAL A 173 -5.01 2.83 -8.38
C VAL A 173 -5.73 3.54 -9.51
N GLU A 174 -6.72 4.40 -9.20
CA GLU A 174 -7.54 5.09 -10.19
C GLU A 174 -6.73 6.09 -11.04
N ALA A 175 -5.84 6.87 -10.41
CA ALA A 175 -5.01 7.84 -11.13
C ALA A 175 -3.98 7.17 -12.05
N ILE A 176 -3.42 6.02 -11.65
CA ILE A 176 -2.48 5.24 -12.47
C ILE A 176 -3.24 4.55 -13.61
N ALA A 177 -4.37 3.91 -13.32
CA ALA A 177 -5.19 3.22 -14.31
C ALA A 177 -5.66 4.17 -15.44
N ALA A 178 -5.92 5.44 -15.12
CA ALA A 178 -6.32 6.44 -16.09
C ALA A 178 -5.21 6.89 -17.07
N GLN A 179 -3.96 6.42 -16.90
CA GLN A 179 -2.86 6.85 -17.77
C GLN A 179 -2.88 6.13 -19.12
N PRO A 180 -2.53 6.82 -20.24
CA PRO A 180 -2.64 6.27 -21.60
C PRO A 180 -1.67 5.11 -21.88
N TRP A 181 -0.65 4.92 -21.04
CA TRP A 181 0.30 3.82 -21.14
C TRP A 181 -0.11 2.58 -20.34
N VAL A 182 -1.24 2.61 -19.63
CA VAL A 182 -1.79 1.47 -18.87
C VAL A 182 -2.77 0.68 -19.75
N LEU A 183 -2.53 -0.62 -19.84
CA LEU A 183 -3.37 -1.53 -20.62
C LEU A 183 -4.76 -1.64 -19.99
N ASP A 184 -5.80 -1.52 -20.83
CA ASP A 184 -7.23 -1.67 -20.47
C ASP A 184 -7.71 -0.74 -19.34
N ASN A 185 -6.92 0.27 -18.95
CA ASN A 185 -7.18 1.13 -17.79
C ASN A 185 -7.34 0.35 -16.47
N GLU A 186 -6.63 -0.75 -16.32
CA GLU A 186 -6.64 -1.58 -15.11
C GLU A 186 -5.23 -1.84 -14.60
N VAL A 187 -5.09 -1.96 -13.29
CA VAL A 187 -3.80 -2.26 -12.65
C VAL A 187 -3.92 -3.42 -11.67
N GLY A 188 -2.85 -4.22 -11.54
CA GLY A 188 -2.71 -5.16 -10.42
C GLY A 188 -1.92 -4.55 -9.28
N MET A 189 -2.06 -5.07 -8.05
CA MET A 189 -1.15 -4.71 -6.96
C MET A 189 -0.22 -5.86 -6.63
N VAL A 190 1.04 -5.51 -6.30
CA VAL A 190 2.13 -6.45 -6.01
C VAL A 190 2.88 -6.05 -4.75
N GLY A 191 3.51 -7.00 -4.09
CA GLY A 191 4.38 -6.74 -2.95
C GLY A 191 4.38 -7.85 -1.90
N ILE A 192 5.44 -7.86 -1.11
CA ILE A 192 5.65 -8.79 -0.01
C ILE A 192 5.71 -8.01 1.31
N SER A 193 5.18 -8.56 2.40
CA SER A 193 5.21 -7.89 3.71
C SER A 193 4.35 -6.62 3.72
N TYR A 194 4.87 -5.47 4.11
CA TYR A 194 4.11 -4.23 4.17
C TYR A 194 3.36 -3.91 2.86
N PRO A 195 3.99 -3.90 1.65
CA PRO A 195 3.25 -3.74 0.41
C PRO A 195 2.33 -4.92 0.05
N GLY A 196 2.50 -6.09 0.66
CA GLY A 196 1.54 -7.20 0.60
C GLY A 196 0.31 -6.93 1.46
N ILE A 197 0.52 -6.48 2.69
CA ILE A 197 -0.53 -6.16 3.65
C ILE A 197 -1.39 -4.99 3.16
N SER A 198 -0.77 -3.93 2.63
CA SER A 198 -1.48 -2.74 2.15
C SER A 198 -2.47 -3.04 1.03
N GLN A 199 -2.19 -4.05 0.19
CA GLN A 199 -3.12 -4.48 -0.86
C GLN A 199 -4.48 -4.90 -0.30
N LEU A 200 -4.50 -5.54 0.88
CA LEU A 200 -5.75 -5.95 1.54
C LEU A 200 -6.59 -4.74 1.92
N PHE A 201 -5.95 -3.70 2.45
CA PHE A 201 -6.62 -2.46 2.84
C PHE A 201 -7.14 -1.68 1.63
N VAL A 202 -6.32 -1.57 0.58
CA VAL A 202 -6.72 -0.88 -0.66
C VAL A 202 -7.83 -1.65 -1.38
N ALA A 203 -7.69 -2.95 -1.58
CA ALA A 203 -8.70 -3.75 -2.28
C ALA A 203 -10.05 -3.79 -1.55
N ALA A 204 -10.06 -3.69 -0.21
CA ALA A 204 -11.29 -3.60 0.56
C ALA A 204 -12.06 -2.28 0.34
N THR A 205 -11.41 -1.23 -0.19
CA THR A 205 -12.08 0.00 -0.64
C THR A 205 -12.70 -0.12 -2.03
N GLN A 206 -12.47 -1.22 -2.73
CA GLN A 206 -13.05 -1.61 -4.03
C GLN A 206 -12.80 -0.60 -5.16
N PRO A 207 -11.53 -0.23 -5.49
CA PRO A 207 -11.25 0.62 -6.64
C PRO A 207 -11.76 -0.05 -7.93
N PRO A 208 -12.56 0.61 -8.77
CA PRO A 208 -13.14 0.03 -9.98
C PRO A 208 -12.11 -0.52 -10.97
N ASN A 209 -10.93 0.11 -11.03
CA ASN A 209 -9.88 -0.23 -11.99
C ASN A 209 -8.75 -1.10 -11.38
N LEU A 210 -9.05 -1.77 -10.24
CA LEU A 210 -8.16 -2.78 -9.67
C LEU A 210 -8.46 -4.15 -10.29
N ALA A 211 -7.53 -4.69 -11.08
CA ALA A 211 -7.69 -5.97 -11.78
C ALA A 211 -7.49 -7.18 -10.86
N ALA A 212 -6.48 -7.14 -10.00
CA ALA A 212 -6.14 -8.24 -9.09
C ALA A 212 -5.15 -7.78 -8.01
N ILE A 213 -5.06 -8.56 -6.92
CA ILE A 213 -4.04 -8.35 -5.88
C ILE A 213 -3.22 -9.62 -5.64
N THR A 214 -1.96 -9.41 -5.24
CA THR A 214 -1.03 -10.51 -4.94
C THR A 214 -0.36 -10.32 -3.57
N PRO A 215 -1.12 -10.39 -2.47
CA PRO A 215 -0.60 -10.19 -1.13
C PRO A 215 0.31 -11.36 -0.70
N LEU A 216 1.60 -11.07 -0.47
CA LEU A 216 2.59 -12.06 -0.05
C LEU A 216 3.05 -11.76 1.38
N SER A 217 3.20 -12.81 2.22
CA SER A 217 3.65 -12.74 3.63
C SER A 217 2.92 -11.68 4.43
N VAL A 218 1.62 -11.86 4.57
CA VAL A 218 0.72 -10.90 5.21
C VAL A 218 0.29 -11.32 6.61
N ILE A 219 -0.38 -10.41 7.30
CA ILE A 219 -1.00 -10.64 8.60
C ILE A 219 -2.52 -10.81 8.46
N ASP A 220 -3.12 -11.67 9.25
CA ASP A 220 -4.57 -11.82 9.35
C ASP A 220 -5.16 -10.91 10.45
N ASP A 221 -4.41 -10.70 11.52
CA ASP A 221 -4.78 -9.90 12.69
C ASP A 221 -3.58 -9.16 13.25
N SER A 222 -3.56 -7.85 13.09
CA SER A 222 -2.45 -7.00 13.51
C SER A 222 -2.21 -7.07 15.03
N ALA A 223 -3.28 -7.13 15.81
CA ALA A 223 -3.20 -7.09 17.26
C ALA A 223 -2.93 -8.47 17.88
N ARG A 224 -3.74 -9.49 17.51
CA ARG A 224 -3.75 -10.78 18.21
C ARG A 224 -2.77 -11.80 17.64
N SER A 225 -2.47 -11.75 16.34
CA SER A 225 -1.53 -12.71 15.74
C SER A 225 -0.13 -12.15 15.50
N THR A 226 0.03 -10.83 15.38
CA THR A 226 1.34 -10.22 15.11
C THR A 226 1.89 -9.45 16.31
N LEU A 227 1.11 -8.51 16.86
CA LEU A 227 1.59 -7.67 17.97
C LEU A 227 1.62 -8.42 19.31
N ARG A 228 0.57 -9.21 19.60
CA ARG A 228 0.42 -9.94 20.87
C ARG A 228 -0.02 -11.39 20.64
N PRO A 229 0.76 -12.23 19.91
CA PRO A 229 0.43 -13.62 19.71
C PRO A 229 0.31 -14.34 21.08
N GLY A 230 -0.85 -15.00 21.32
CA GLY A 230 -1.14 -15.62 22.59
C GLY A 230 -1.17 -14.66 23.80
N GLY A 231 -1.35 -13.34 23.56
CA GLY A 231 -1.36 -12.30 24.58
C GLY A 231 0.03 -11.80 25.00
N ILE A 232 1.10 -12.30 24.43
CA ILE A 232 2.49 -11.92 24.74
C ILE A 232 2.94 -10.85 23.74
N LEU A 233 3.44 -9.71 24.24
CA LEU A 233 3.93 -8.64 23.39
C LEU A 233 5.14 -9.10 22.58
N ASN A 234 5.03 -9.03 21.24
CA ASN A 234 6.10 -9.34 20.30
C ASN A 234 7.11 -8.19 20.21
N THR A 235 8.06 -8.16 21.14
CA THR A 235 9.14 -7.17 21.18
C THR A 235 10.26 -7.50 20.17
N GLY A 236 10.34 -8.73 19.70
CA GLY A 236 11.35 -9.18 18.75
C GLY A 236 11.19 -8.59 17.37
N PHE A 237 9.99 -8.66 16.83
CA PHE A 237 9.70 -8.12 15.50
C PHE A 237 8.71 -6.94 15.56
N ALA A 238 7.46 -7.14 16.01
CA ALA A 238 6.40 -6.17 15.80
C ALA A 238 6.67 -4.78 16.41
N VAL A 239 7.13 -4.72 17.67
CA VAL A 239 7.47 -3.46 18.34
C VAL A 239 8.67 -2.80 17.67
N ARG A 240 9.71 -3.57 17.31
CA ARG A 240 10.89 -3.04 16.63
C ARG A 240 10.51 -2.49 15.25
N TRP A 241 9.75 -3.23 14.47
CA TRP A 241 9.27 -2.80 13.16
C TRP A 241 8.45 -1.50 13.27
N THR A 242 7.53 -1.42 14.24
CA THR A 242 6.76 -0.20 14.50
C THR A 242 7.68 0.99 14.74
N LYS A 243 8.70 0.82 15.61
CA LYS A 243 9.66 1.89 15.88
C LYS A 243 10.43 2.29 14.62
N GLU A 244 10.93 1.34 13.83
CA GLU A 244 11.62 1.60 12.57
C GLU A 244 10.72 2.35 11.57
N ARG A 245 9.41 2.05 11.54
CA ARG A 245 8.46 2.79 10.68
C ARG A 245 8.23 4.21 11.18
N MET A 246 8.11 4.42 12.49
CA MET A 246 8.03 5.77 13.07
C MET A 246 9.30 6.59 12.77
N ASP A 247 10.48 6.02 12.97
CA ASP A 247 11.75 6.66 12.67
C ASP A 247 11.87 7.02 11.16
N SER A 248 11.45 6.10 10.29
CA SER A 248 11.41 6.27 8.83
C SER A 248 10.39 7.33 8.37
N ALA A 249 9.31 7.52 9.13
CA ALA A 249 8.27 8.50 8.86
C ALA A 249 8.52 9.87 9.52
N ALA A 250 9.61 10.06 10.25
CA ALA A 250 10.00 11.34 10.78
C ALA A 250 10.36 12.33 9.65
N VAL A 251 10.53 13.61 9.99
CA VAL A 251 11.01 14.63 9.04
C VAL A 251 12.32 14.16 8.40
N TYR A 252 12.29 13.94 7.09
CA TYR A 252 13.40 13.33 6.32
C TYR A 252 13.92 12.00 6.87
N GLY A 253 13.07 11.21 7.54
CA GLY A 253 13.44 9.91 8.10
C GLY A 253 13.88 8.87 7.07
N GLN A 254 13.45 9.03 5.81
CA GLN A 254 14.02 8.34 4.66
C GLN A 254 15.04 9.25 3.99
N ALA A 255 16.34 8.93 4.08
CA ALA A 255 17.44 9.80 3.67
C ALA A 255 17.32 10.34 2.22
N TRP A 256 16.83 9.51 1.29
CA TRP A 256 16.64 9.92 -0.09
C TRP A 256 15.67 11.10 -0.25
N SER A 257 14.69 11.25 0.65
CA SER A 257 13.76 12.39 0.61
C SER A 257 14.44 13.71 0.94
N LYS A 258 15.48 13.67 1.81
CA LYS A 258 16.30 14.85 2.04
C LYS A 258 17.16 15.19 0.84
N GLU A 259 17.72 14.19 0.17
CA GLU A 259 18.51 14.37 -1.06
C GLU A 259 17.65 15.01 -2.17
N MET A 260 16.40 14.58 -2.32
CA MET A 260 15.45 15.17 -3.28
C MET A 260 15.17 16.63 -2.95
N ALA A 261 14.84 16.95 -1.70
CA ALA A 261 14.59 18.32 -1.27
C ALA A 261 15.83 19.22 -1.43
N ASP A 262 17.02 18.74 -1.04
CA ASP A 262 18.28 19.47 -1.19
C ASP A 262 18.65 19.69 -2.67
N SER A 263 18.22 18.81 -3.57
CA SER A 263 18.39 18.96 -5.03
C SER A 263 17.38 19.91 -5.68
N GLY A 264 16.44 20.45 -4.92
CA GLY A 264 15.48 21.46 -5.38
C GLY A 264 14.06 20.95 -5.60
N ASP A 265 13.72 19.74 -5.15
CA ASP A 265 12.35 19.26 -5.15
C ASP A 265 11.55 19.92 -4.02
N THR A 266 10.89 21.03 -4.36
CA THR A 266 10.09 21.80 -3.41
C THR A 266 8.86 21.07 -2.92
N ILE A 267 8.29 20.15 -3.74
CA ILE A 267 7.13 19.33 -3.34
C ILE A 267 7.55 18.36 -2.25
N CYS A 268 8.71 17.69 -2.41
CA CYS A 268 9.25 16.80 -1.38
C CYS A 268 9.52 17.55 -0.07
N ALA A 269 10.06 18.77 -0.14
CA ALA A 269 10.30 19.61 1.03
C ALA A 269 8.99 20.01 1.73
N ASP A 270 8.00 20.49 0.99
CA ASP A 270 6.69 20.89 1.52
C ASP A 270 5.93 19.70 2.13
N ASN A 271 6.09 18.53 1.57
CA ASN A 271 5.46 17.30 2.03
C ASN A 271 5.99 16.80 3.40
N GLN A 272 7.04 17.40 3.95
CA GLN A 272 7.50 17.09 5.32
C GLN A 272 6.68 17.80 6.42
N LYS A 273 5.83 18.76 6.07
CA LYS A 273 5.15 19.66 7.03
C LYS A 273 4.23 18.98 8.05
N LEU A 274 3.70 17.80 7.79
CA LEU A 274 2.83 17.08 8.74
C LEU A 274 3.54 15.95 9.50
N ARG A 275 4.88 15.84 9.38
CA ARG A 275 5.63 14.76 10.02
C ARG A 275 5.69 14.86 11.55
N LEU A 276 5.63 16.06 12.09
CA LEU A 276 5.59 16.27 13.55
C LEU A 276 4.20 15.95 14.14
N GLN A 277 3.19 15.72 13.29
CA GLN A 277 1.83 15.30 13.68
C GLN A 277 1.67 13.78 13.67
N ASN A 278 2.74 12.99 13.50
CA ASN A 278 2.71 11.55 13.61
C ASN A 278 2.38 11.14 15.05
N PRO A 279 1.43 10.22 15.28
CA PRO A 279 1.15 9.72 16.63
C PRO A 279 2.30 8.86 17.16
N ASP A 280 2.43 8.80 18.47
CA ASP A 280 3.34 7.87 19.14
C ASP A 280 2.71 6.45 19.18
N LEU A 281 3.00 5.66 18.16
CA LEU A 281 2.47 4.29 18.02
C LEU A 281 3.01 3.34 19.11
N ILE A 282 4.19 3.59 19.65
CA ILE A 282 4.71 2.80 20.77
C ILE A 282 3.91 3.07 22.05
N LYS A 283 3.54 4.34 22.26
CA LYS A 283 2.62 4.69 23.35
C LYS A 283 1.24 4.03 23.15
N GLU A 284 0.67 4.09 21.95
CA GLU A 284 -0.61 3.42 21.64
C GLU A 284 -0.55 1.91 21.95
N ILE A 285 0.54 1.22 21.57
CA ILE A 285 0.76 -0.20 21.87
C ILE A 285 0.79 -0.46 23.38
N ASN A 286 1.44 0.40 24.14
CA ASN A 286 1.59 0.25 25.59
C ASN A 286 0.29 0.58 26.34
N ASP A 287 -0.48 1.55 25.86
CA ASP A 287 -1.78 1.92 26.45
C ASP A 287 -2.84 0.83 26.20
N ASN A 288 -2.77 0.11 25.07
CA ASN A 288 -3.69 -0.96 24.69
C ASN A 288 -3.09 -2.35 24.97
N VAL A 289 -2.97 -2.70 26.25
CA VAL A 289 -2.45 -4.01 26.69
C VAL A 289 -3.38 -5.16 26.29
N PHE A 290 -4.69 -4.91 26.33
CA PHE A 290 -5.73 -5.83 25.90
C PHE A 290 -6.28 -5.40 24.53
N TYR A 291 -6.87 -6.36 23.81
CA TYR A 291 -7.53 -6.06 22.56
C TYR A 291 -8.72 -5.13 22.79
N ALA A 292 -8.70 -4.00 22.10
CA ALA A 292 -9.76 -3.00 22.10
C ALA A 292 -10.32 -2.91 20.67
N PRO A 293 -11.55 -3.37 20.40
CA PRO A 293 -12.13 -3.38 19.05
C PRO A 293 -12.10 -2.02 18.35
N GLU A 294 -12.36 -0.95 19.11
CA GLU A 294 -12.37 0.43 18.62
C GLU A 294 -10.99 0.90 18.08
N VAL A 295 -9.91 0.26 18.51
CA VAL A 295 -8.54 0.54 18.03
C VAL A 295 -8.10 -0.52 17.03
N GLY A 296 -8.40 -1.79 17.30
CA GLY A 296 -7.84 -2.92 16.58
C GLY A 296 -8.61 -3.33 15.33
N ASP A 297 -9.95 -3.22 15.31
CA ASP A 297 -10.74 -3.77 14.20
C ASP A 297 -10.43 -3.08 12.86
N SER A 298 -10.23 -1.78 12.85
CA SER A 298 -9.92 -1.01 11.64
C SER A 298 -8.58 -1.37 10.99
N ILE A 299 -7.63 -1.88 11.77
CA ILE A 299 -6.29 -2.28 11.30
C ILE A 299 -6.14 -3.81 11.23
N ASN A 300 -7.24 -4.54 11.26
CA ASN A 300 -7.26 -6.00 11.28
C ASN A 300 -7.87 -6.56 9.98
N PRO A 301 -7.06 -7.10 9.06
CA PRO A 301 -7.54 -7.62 7.78
C PRO A 301 -8.68 -8.63 7.90
N SER A 302 -8.67 -9.47 8.92
CA SER A 302 -9.73 -10.45 9.16
C SER A 302 -11.14 -9.84 9.32
N MET A 303 -11.24 -8.53 9.53
CA MET A 303 -12.51 -7.83 9.74
C MET A 303 -13.12 -7.26 8.46
N PHE A 304 -12.36 -7.24 7.34
CA PHE A 304 -12.81 -6.56 6.12
C PHE A 304 -12.43 -7.25 4.79
N VAL A 305 -11.66 -8.35 4.81
CA VAL A 305 -11.27 -9.03 3.56
C VAL A 305 -12.45 -9.65 2.79
N ASP A 306 -13.61 -9.79 3.42
CA ASP A 306 -14.88 -10.16 2.79
C ASP A 306 -15.37 -9.14 1.76
N LYS A 307 -14.92 -7.86 1.86
CA LYS A 307 -15.22 -6.80 0.90
C LYS A 307 -14.39 -6.90 -0.39
N ILE A 308 -13.29 -7.65 -0.39
CA ILE A 308 -12.41 -7.78 -1.56
C ILE A 308 -13.14 -8.56 -2.65
N ASN A 309 -13.33 -7.92 -3.80
CA ASN A 309 -14.13 -8.45 -4.92
C ASN A 309 -13.31 -8.75 -6.18
N VAL A 310 -11.99 -8.56 -6.13
CA VAL A 310 -11.06 -8.84 -7.23
C VAL A 310 -10.35 -10.18 -7.02
N PRO A 311 -9.78 -10.80 -8.08
CA PRO A 311 -8.93 -11.99 -7.95
C PRO A 311 -7.76 -11.78 -6.99
N VAL A 312 -7.48 -12.82 -6.17
CA VAL A 312 -6.46 -12.78 -5.12
C VAL A 312 -5.48 -13.95 -5.26
N PHE A 313 -4.20 -13.66 -5.31
CA PHE A 313 -3.13 -14.63 -5.12
C PHE A 313 -2.42 -14.39 -3.78
N LEU A 314 -2.75 -15.18 -2.78
CA LEU A 314 -2.16 -15.11 -1.45
C LEU A 314 -1.04 -16.15 -1.32
N ALA A 315 0.15 -15.75 -0.86
CA ALA A 315 1.16 -16.71 -0.44
C ALA A 315 1.82 -16.29 0.88
N GLY A 316 2.25 -17.28 1.64
CA GLY A 316 2.93 -17.06 2.90
C GLY A 316 3.54 -18.33 3.46
N ALA A 317 4.42 -18.18 4.44
CA ALA A 317 5.22 -19.23 5.01
C ALA A 317 4.77 -19.58 6.43
N TRP A 318 4.84 -20.88 6.77
CA TRP A 318 4.47 -21.36 8.11
C TRP A 318 5.45 -20.91 9.21
N GLN A 319 6.70 -20.67 8.84
CA GLN A 319 7.77 -20.29 9.77
C GLN A 319 8.18 -18.82 9.58
N ASP A 320 7.25 -18.01 9.06
CA ASP A 320 7.47 -16.58 8.87
C ASP A 320 7.86 -15.92 10.20
N GLU A 321 9.12 -15.49 10.29
CA GLU A 321 9.72 -14.91 11.49
C GLU A 321 9.33 -13.45 11.71
N GLN A 322 8.59 -12.84 10.77
CA GLN A 322 8.18 -11.44 10.79
C GLN A 322 6.66 -11.32 10.99
N THR A 323 5.87 -11.73 10.02
CA THR A 323 4.41 -11.62 10.09
C THR A 323 3.77 -12.78 10.85
N GLY A 324 4.48 -13.88 11.00
CA GLY A 324 4.00 -15.10 11.64
C GLY A 324 3.21 -16.00 10.68
N GLY A 325 3.16 -17.28 11.00
CA GLY A 325 2.45 -18.32 10.21
C GLY A 325 0.95 -18.38 10.48
N HIS A 326 0.32 -17.32 11.01
CA HIS A 326 -1.09 -17.33 11.41
C HIS A 326 -2.05 -16.91 10.29
N PHE A 327 -1.56 -16.28 9.23
CA PHE A 327 -2.35 -15.76 8.12
C PHE A 327 -3.35 -16.76 7.49
N PRO A 328 -3.15 -18.10 7.49
CA PRO A 328 -4.16 -19.00 6.93
C PRO A 328 -5.52 -18.96 7.65
N ALA A 329 -5.58 -18.39 8.86
CA ALA A 329 -6.81 -18.29 9.64
C ALA A 329 -7.91 -17.42 8.96
N PHE A 330 -7.55 -16.56 8.01
CA PHE A 330 -8.52 -15.68 7.35
C PHE A 330 -8.82 -16.07 5.88
N ILE A 331 -8.21 -17.12 5.33
CA ILE A 331 -8.42 -17.56 3.93
C ILE A 331 -9.91 -17.73 3.60
N ASN A 332 -10.67 -18.33 4.49
CA ASN A 332 -12.11 -18.58 4.31
C ASN A 332 -12.98 -17.33 4.48
N LYS A 333 -12.39 -16.18 4.81
CA LYS A 333 -13.09 -14.90 4.96
C LYS A 333 -13.15 -14.09 3.65
N PHE A 334 -12.40 -14.47 2.62
CA PHE A 334 -12.45 -13.82 1.30
C PHE A 334 -13.70 -14.23 0.53
N THR A 335 -14.87 -13.87 1.04
CA THR A 335 -16.16 -14.27 0.47
C THR A 335 -16.64 -13.35 -0.66
N GLY A 336 -16.00 -12.20 -0.84
CA GLY A 336 -16.32 -11.24 -1.90
C GLY A 336 -15.77 -11.59 -3.28
N THR A 337 -14.76 -12.48 -3.36
CA THR A 337 -14.15 -12.92 -4.62
C THR A 337 -14.33 -14.42 -4.87
N PRO A 338 -14.69 -14.85 -6.10
CA PRO A 338 -14.69 -16.25 -6.47
C PRO A 338 -13.28 -16.78 -6.83
N HIS A 339 -12.31 -15.91 -7.06
CA HIS A 339 -10.97 -16.24 -7.55
C HIS A 339 -9.92 -16.03 -6.46
N MET A 340 -9.96 -16.88 -5.42
CA MET A 340 -9.00 -16.88 -4.32
C MET A 340 -8.03 -18.06 -4.47
N TYR A 341 -6.76 -17.75 -4.71
CA TYR A 341 -5.69 -18.74 -4.83
C TYR A 341 -4.68 -18.55 -3.70
N THR A 342 -4.38 -19.62 -2.99
CA THR A 342 -3.46 -19.58 -1.85
C THR A 342 -2.33 -20.57 -2.03
N THR A 343 -1.10 -20.15 -1.74
CA THR A 343 0.06 -21.02 -1.66
C THR A 343 0.70 -20.90 -0.29
N LEU A 344 0.79 -22.02 0.43
CA LEU A 344 1.40 -22.13 1.74
C LEU A 344 2.74 -22.85 1.60
N VAL A 345 3.81 -22.23 2.06
CA VAL A 345 5.16 -22.81 1.97
C VAL A 345 5.72 -23.15 3.34
N ASN A 346 6.56 -24.17 3.39
CA ASN A 346 7.34 -24.52 4.58
C ASN A 346 8.65 -23.72 4.57
N GLY A 347 8.58 -22.44 4.97
CA GLY A 347 9.71 -21.54 4.83
C GLY A 347 9.61 -20.28 5.68
N LEU A 348 10.51 -19.34 5.41
CA LEU A 348 10.64 -18.05 6.09
C LEU A 348 9.91 -16.93 5.31
N HIS A 349 9.97 -15.71 5.83
CA HIS A 349 9.23 -14.54 5.33
C HIS A 349 9.37 -14.32 3.81
N THR A 350 10.59 -14.34 3.28
CA THR A 350 10.86 -14.05 1.87
C THR A 350 10.54 -15.20 0.92
N GLU A 351 10.34 -16.42 1.44
CA GLU A 351 10.11 -17.62 0.64
C GLU A 351 8.70 -17.67 0.01
N SER A 352 7.79 -16.77 0.46
CA SER A 352 6.52 -16.54 -0.24
C SER A 352 6.69 -15.98 -1.68
N LEU A 353 7.89 -15.53 -2.04
CA LEU A 353 8.30 -15.16 -3.40
C LEU A 353 9.36 -16.12 -3.95
N GLY A 354 9.60 -17.24 -3.27
CA GLY A 354 10.60 -18.24 -3.64
C GLY A 354 10.29 -18.97 -4.95
N PRO A 355 11.28 -19.70 -5.50
CA PRO A 355 11.15 -20.41 -6.78
C PRO A 355 9.96 -21.38 -6.87
N ALA A 356 9.54 -21.95 -5.75
CA ALA A 356 8.39 -22.87 -5.71
C ALA A 356 7.04 -22.14 -5.84
N VAL A 357 6.97 -20.87 -5.45
CA VAL A 357 5.75 -20.03 -5.51
C VAL A 357 5.71 -19.21 -6.79
N PHE A 358 6.85 -18.69 -7.21
CA PHE A 358 6.99 -17.69 -8.27
C PHE A 358 6.35 -18.09 -9.62
N PRO A 359 6.38 -19.35 -10.08
CA PRO A 359 5.71 -19.73 -11.33
C PRO A 359 4.20 -19.46 -11.31
N ARG A 360 3.52 -19.94 -10.28
CA ARG A 360 2.07 -19.76 -10.14
C ARG A 360 1.70 -18.29 -9.93
N TYR A 361 2.55 -17.54 -9.24
CA TYR A 361 2.43 -16.08 -9.11
C TYR A 361 2.51 -15.38 -10.47
N ALA A 362 3.49 -15.74 -11.30
CA ALA A 362 3.66 -15.16 -12.63
C ALA A 362 2.53 -15.58 -13.60
N GLU A 363 2.03 -16.83 -13.50
CA GLU A 363 0.84 -17.29 -14.23
C GLU A 363 -0.38 -16.46 -13.84
N PHE A 364 -0.61 -16.26 -12.54
CA PHE A 364 -1.73 -15.47 -12.04
C PHE A 364 -1.68 -14.02 -12.56
N LEU A 365 -0.54 -13.36 -12.50
CA LEU A 365 -0.38 -12.01 -13.04
C LEU A 365 -0.62 -11.97 -14.56
N SER A 366 -0.15 -12.98 -15.31
CA SER A 366 -0.36 -13.06 -16.74
C SER A 366 -1.85 -13.19 -17.08
N LEU A 367 -2.61 -13.99 -16.32
CA LEU A 367 -4.02 -14.25 -16.57
C LEU A 367 -4.93 -13.09 -16.12
N TYR A 368 -4.71 -12.56 -14.90
CA TYR A 368 -5.66 -11.61 -14.31
C TYR A 368 -5.27 -10.13 -14.48
N VAL A 369 -3.98 -9.82 -14.73
CA VAL A 369 -3.52 -8.44 -14.93
C VAL A 369 -3.15 -8.17 -16.38
N ALA A 370 -2.34 -9.07 -17.00
CA ALA A 370 -1.92 -8.88 -18.39
C ALA A 370 -2.93 -9.44 -19.42
N LYS A 371 -3.92 -10.24 -18.98
CA LYS A 371 -4.95 -10.88 -19.81
C LYS A 371 -4.37 -11.60 -21.03
N LYS A 372 -3.32 -12.38 -20.78
CA LYS A 372 -2.61 -13.14 -21.82
C LYS A 372 -2.24 -14.53 -21.34
N THR A 373 -2.00 -15.45 -22.29
CA THR A 373 -1.45 -16.78 -22.00
C THR A 373 -0.11 -16.63 -21.27
N PRO A 374 0.10 -17.30 -20.11
CA PRO A 374 1.35 -17.24 -19.40
C PRO A 374 2.54 -17.75 -20.22
N ASP A 375 3.65 -17.00 -20.18
CA ASP A 375 4.95 -17.42 -20.66
C ASP A 375 5.98 -17.27 -19.53
N LEU A 376 6.48 -18.39 -19.02
CA LEU A 376 7.39 -18.43 -17.89
C LEU A 376 8.88 -18.28 -18.24
N THR A 377 9.20 -17.95 -19.49
CA THR A 377 10.60 -17.79 -19.94
C THR A 377 11.32 -16.71 -19.11
N ALA A 378 10.71 -15.52 -19.00
CA ALA A 378 11.27 -14.44 -18.17
C ALA A 378 11.21 -14.78 -16.67
N ALA A 379 10.15 -15.47 -16.22
CA ALA A 379 10.02 -15.90 -14.84
C ALA A 379 11.13 -16.85 -14.39
N SER A 380 11.61 -17.74 -15.26
CA SER A 380 12.77 -18.62 -15.01
C SER A 380 14.05 -17.82 -14.75
N ILE A 381 14.28 -16.75 -15.51
CA ILE A 381 15.43 -15.86 -15.33
C ILE A 381 15.34 -15.18 -13.97
N ILE A 382 14.18 -14.61 -13.63
CA ILE A 382 13.95 -13.92 -12.35
C ILE A 382 14.10 -14.88 -11.18
N ALA A 383 13.50 -16.06 -11.23
CA ALA A 383 13.63 -17.07 -10.18
C ALA A 383 15.10 -17.41 -9.91
N THR A 384 15.91 -17.56 -10.97
CA THR A 384 17.36 -17.78 -10.85
C THR A 384 18.07 -16.62 -10.16
N VAL A 385 17.70 -15.37 -10.47
CA VAL A 385 18.29 -14.16 -9.87
C VAL A 385 17.87 -14.01 -8.39
N LEU A 386 16.65 -14.40 -8.03
CA LEU A 386 16.16 -14.31 -6.65
C LEU A 386 16.76 -15.37 -5.73
N THR A 387 17.11 -16.55 -6.24
CA THR A 387 17.61 -17.70 -5.46
C THR A 387 18.76 -17.34 -4.50
N PRO A 388 19.81 -16.59 -4.89
CA PRO A 388 20.87 -16.21 -3.98
C PRO A 388 20.41 -15.33 -2.81
N GLY A 389 19.46 -14.43 -3.04
CA GLY A 389 18.94 -13.53 -2.02
C GLY A 389 18.01 -14.23 -1.02
N ILE A 390 17.26 -15.23 -1.48
CA ILE A 390 16.29 -15.96 -0.66
C ILE A 390 16.96 -17.14 0.07
N PHE A 391 17.75 -17.96 -0.66
CA PHE A 391 18.30 -19.22 -0.15
C PHE A 391 19.83 -19.21 0.03
N GLY A 392 20.52 -18.13 -0.31
CA GLY A 392 21.98 -18.04 -0.23
C GLY A 392 22.76 -18.94 -1.23
N VAL A 393 22.06 -19.51 -2.23
CA VAL A 393 22.66 -20.41 -3.22
C VAL A 393 22.44 -19.90 -4.64
N VAL A 394 23.38 -20.20 -5.55
CA VAL A 394 23.27 -19.90 -6.97
C VAL A 394 22.90 -21.16 -7.72
N THR A 395 21.64 -21.29 -8.10
CA THR A 395 21.15 -22.45 -8.86
C THR A 395 20.25 -21.96 -9.98
N PRO A 396 20.49 -22.39 -11.23
CA PRO A 396 19.59 -22.10 -12.33
C PRO A 396 18.21 -22.71 -12.07
N ILE A 397 17.17 -21.90 -12.14
CA ILE A 397 15.79 -22.35 -12.04
C ILE A 397 15.21 -22.39 -13.44
N VAL A 398 14.77 -23.58 -13.86
CA VAL A 398 14.05 -23.76 -15.12
C VAL A 398 12.58 -24.04 -14.79
N GLN A 399 11.73 -23.16 -15.28
CA GLN A 399 10.30 -23.28 -15.09
C GLN A 399 9.67 -23.90 -16.35
N GLU A 400 8.82 -24.90 -16.18
CA GLU A 400 8.06 -25.46 -17.27
C GLU A 400 7.00 -24.46 -17.75
N ASN A 401 7.01 -24.17 -19.05
CA ASN A 401 5.96 -23.34 -19.65
C ASN A 401 4.77 -24.24 -20.05
N ARG A 402 3.98 -24.65 -19.07
CA ARG A 402 2.87 -25.62 -19.22
C ARG A 402 1.70 -25.11 -20.09
N PHE A 403 1.63 -23.81 -20.33
CA PHE A 403 0.62 -23.19 -21.18
C PHE A 403 1.10 -22.93 -22.62
N ALA A 404 2.29 -23.41 -22.99
CA ALA A 404 2.87 -23.17 -24.31
C ALA A 404 1.93 -23.69 -25.43
N GLY A 405 1.57 -22.80 -26.36
CA GLY A 405 0.71 -23.10 -27.51
C GLY A 405 -0.80 -23.09 -27.23
N MET A 406 -1.21 -22.75 -26.00
CA MET A 406 -2.61 -22.59 -25.63
C MET A 406 -3.11 -21.16 -25.91
N THR A 407 -4.42 -21.02 -26.10
CA THR A 407 -5.07 -19.70 -26.07
C THR A 407 -5.17 -19.18 -24.65
N PHE A 408 -5.52 -17.89 -24.50
CA PHE A 408 -5.75 -17.29 -23.18
C PHE A 408 -6.89 -18.00 -22.44
N GLU A 409 -8.00 -18.28 -23.12
CA GLU A 409 -9.18 -18.91 -22.55
C GLU A 409 -8.88 -20.34 -22.08
N GLU A 410 -8.12 -21.13 -22.85
CA GLU A 410 -7.69 -22.47 -22.47
C GLU A 410 -6.78 -22.43 -21.23
N ALA A 411 -5.83 -21.48 -21.19
CA ALA A 411 -4.94 -21.32 -20.06
C ALA A 411 -5.68 -20.89 -18.79
N LEU A 412 -6.65 -19.97 -18.91
CA LEU A 412 -7.47 -19.50 -17.80
C LEU A 412 -8.34 -20.64 -17.25
N GLU A 413 -9.03 -21.41 -18.12
CA GLU A 413 -9.85 -22.54 -17.70
C GLU A 413 -9.02 -23.59 -16.94
N ILE A 414 -7.82 -23.90 -17.42
CA ILE A 414 -6.92 -24.84 -16.74
C ILE A 414 -6.51 -24.29 -15.37
N PHE A 415 -6.08 -23.02 -15.30
CA PHE A 415 -5.66 -22.40 -14.04
C PHE A 415 -6.79 -22.38 -13.00
N GLU A 416 -8.02 -22.04 -13.44
CA GLU A 416 -9.21 -21.98 -12.57
C GLU A 416 -9.71 -23.37 -12.14
N SER A 417 -9.42 -24.43 -12.92
CA SER A 417 -9.76 -25.80 -12.57
C SER A 417 -8.87 -26.42 -11.50
N GLU A 418 -7.74 -25.79 -11.20
CA GLU A 418 -6.79 -26.27 -10.22
C GLU A 418 -7.23 -26.00 -8.77
N PRO A 419 -6.69 -26.76 -7.79
CA PRO A 419 -6.96 -26.48 -6.38
C PRO A 419 -6.62 -25.03 -6.01
N SER A 420 -7.57 -24.33 -5.40
CA SER A 420 -7.40 -22.96 -4.95
C SER A 420 -6.35 -22.83 -3.83
N VAL A 421 -6.14 -23.90 -3.05
CA VAL A 421 -5.12 -23.96 -2.00
C VAL A 421 -4.05 -24.98 -2.35
N ARG A 422 -2.80 -24.56 -2.36
CA ARG A 422 -1.61 -25.43 -2.48
C ARG A 422 -0.78 -25.35 -1.23
N ILE A 423 -0.26 -26.48 -0.79
CA ILE A 423 0.66 -26.60 0.34
C ILE A 423 1.96 -27.22 -0.18
N LEU A 424 3.06 -26.51 -0.05
CA LEU A 424 4.37 -26.94 -0.49
C LEU A 424 5.20 -27.30 0.75
N PHE A 425 5.70 -28.52 0.79
CA PHE A 425 6.48 -29.06 1.92
C PHE A 425 7.97 -29.11 1.63
N GLU A 426 8.34 -29.06 0.36
CA GLU A 426 9.73 -29.08 -0.13
C GLU A 426 9.88 -27.93 -1.15
N GLU A 427 11.03 -27.29 -1.15
CA GLU A 427 11.41 -26.20 -2.04
C GLU A 427 12.43 -26.64 -3.09
#